data_8446519263403961f0329e6424366268
#
_entry.id   8446519263403961f0329e6424366268
#
_cell.length_a   1.000
_cell.length_b   1.000
_cell.length_c   1.000
_cell.angle_alpha   90.00
_cell.angle_beta   90.00
_cell.angle_gamma   90.00
#
_symmetry.space_group_name_H-M   'P 1'
#
loop_
_entity.id
_entity.type
_entity.pdbx_description
1 polymer ?
#
loop_
_entity_poly.entity_id
_entity_poly.type
_entity_poly.pdbx_seq_one_letter_code
_entity_poly.pdbx_strand_id
1 'polypeptide(L)'
;MSLRELVVLGTSSAVPTRHRNHNGYLLRWDGQGFLFDPGEGTQRQMLHARVSAHDITWICVTHFHGDHCLGVPGIVQRIARDGVTHQVQAAYPASGETYWRRLRHASAFADTSVITERPVSGSVTTFDAGPVTLTARPLSHPVESYGYRLDEPDGHRMIPSLLAERGIRGPSIGELQRTGTVTAPDGTAVRLEECSEPRPGQSAAFIMDTRLCDNAFALAAGVDLLVIESTFLSGESALASQYGHLTAAQAGRVAAQAGRVAAESGARRLVLTHLSERYDTVDAPRFLEEAAGTFDGDIVLAHDLTHIPVPRRT
;
A
#
# COMPACT_ATOMS: atom_id res chain seq x y z
N MET A 1 -16.55 -11.38 -4.05
CA MET A 1 -16.19 -9.98 -4.39
C MET A 1 -14.74 -9.79 -4.03
N SER A 2 -13.94 -9.18 -4.89
CA SER A 2 -12.56 -8.87 -4.58
C SER A 2 -12.51 -7.82 -3.44
N LEU A 3 -11.70 -8.10 -2.42
CA LEU A 3 -11.55 -7.20 -1.28
C LEU A 3 -10.27 -6.37 -1.48
N ARG A 4 -10.44 -5.06 -1.69
CA ARG A 4 -9.33 -4.11 -1.80
C ARG A 4 -9.55 -2.97 -0.82
N GLU A 5 -8.82 -3.01 0.27
CA GLU A 5 -8.93 -2.03 1.35
C GLU A 5 -7.61 -1.85 2.10
N LEU A 6 -7.41 -0.67 2.63
CA LEU A 6 -6.38 -0.37 3.62
C LEU A 6 -6.98 -0.52 5.02
N VAL A 7 -6.41 -1.37 5.83
CA VAL A 7 -6.67 -1.45 7.28
C VAL A 7 -5.60 -0.66 8.00
N VAL A 8 -6.00 0.40 8.67
CA VAL A 8 -5.08 1.27 9.42
C VAL A 8 -4.87 0.69 10.81
N LEU A 9 -3.66 0.27 11.14
CA LEU A 9 -3.32 -0.31 12.44
C LEU A 9 -2.71 0.71 13.40
N GLY A 10 -2.12 1.78 12.87
CA GLY A 10 -1.57 2.87 13.65
C GLY A 10 -1.21 4.06 12.78
N THR A 11 -1.34 5.26 13.32
CA THR A 11 -1.21 6.53 12.57
C THR A 11 -0.24 7.51 13.19
N SER A 12 0.40 7.18 14.31
CA SER A 12 1.36 8.05 14.97
C SER A 12 2.73 7.97 14.31
N SER A 13 3.43 9.09 14.29
CA SER A 13 4.84 9.21 13.95
C SER A 13 5.74 8.63 15.07
N ALA A 14 6.86 9.25 15.34
CA ALA A 14 7.93 8.76 16.23
C ALA A 14 7.49 8.37 17.65
N VAL A 15 6.39 8.95 18.18
CA VAL A 15 5.89 8.69 19.54
C VAL A 15 4.41 8.31 19.50
N PRO A 16 4.00 7.19 20.11
CA PRO A 16 2.58 6.83 20.16
C PRO A 16 1.85 7.77 21.13
N THR A 17 0.54 7.92 20.94
CA THR A 17 -0.30 8.70 21.83
C THR A 17 -1.34 7.80 22.51
N ARG A 18 -2.22 8.38 23.33
CA ARG A 18 -3.35 7.64 23.91
C ARG A 18 -4.33 7.11 22.87
N HIS A 19 -4.38 7.74 21.70
CA HIS A 19 -5.38 7.52 20.65
C HIS A 19 -4.78 7.04 19.34
N ARG A 20 -3.44 7.04 19.23
CA ARG A 20 -2.71 6.62 18.02
C ARG A 20 -1.57 5.68 18.38
N ASN A 21 -1.58 4.50 17.80
CA ASN A 21 -0.46 3.57 17.82
C ASN A 21 0.61 4.01 16.83
N HIS A 22 1.85 3.55 16.99
CA HIS A 22 2.88 3.68 15.95
C HIS A 22 2.39 3.14 14.62
N ASN A 23 3.03 3.52 13.55
CA ASN A 23 2.72 3.10 12.19
C ASN A 23 2.43 1.60 12.08
N GLY A 24 1.51 1.29 11.18
CA GLY A 24 1.14 -0.08 10.81
C GLY A 24 -0.05 -0.05 9.88
N TYR A 25 0.08 -0.66 8.71
CA TYR A 25 -0.98 -0.64 7.71
C TYR A 25 -1.02 -1.97 6.98
N LEU A 26 -2.22 -2.56 6.85
CA LEU A 26 -2.41 -3.73 6.01
C LEU A 26 -3.24 -3.36 4.78
N LEU A 27 -2.65 -3.39 3.61
CA LEU A 27 -3.37 -3.28 2.35
C LEU A 27 -3.76 -4.68 1.88
N ARG A 28 -5.06 -4.97 1.88
CA ARG A 28 -5.63 -6.18 1.29
C ARG A 28 -5.89 -5.96 -0.19
N TRP A 29 -5.45 -6.90 -1.01
CA TRP A 29 -5.60 -6.86 -2.46
C TRP A 29 -5.84 -8.25 -3.04
N ASP A 30 -7.10 -8.60 -3.24
CA ASP A 30 -7.52 -9.86 -3.90
C ASP A 30 -6.83 -11.12 -3.37
N GLY A 31 -6.80 -11.30 -2.06
CA GLY A 31 -6.16 -12.46 -1.42
C GLY A 31 -4.68 -12.27 -1.07
N GLN A 32 -4.06 -11.17 -1.49
CA GLN A 32 -2.76 -10.72 -0.98
C GLN A 32 -2.94 -9.74 0.18
N GLY A 33 -2.01 -9.75 1.11
CA GLY A 33 -1.96 -8.78 2.21
C GLY A 33 -0.57 -8.20 2.39
N PHE A 34 -0.46 -6.90 2.16
CA PHE A 34 0.78 -6.14 2.28
C PHE A 34 0.78 -5.39 3.60
N LEU A 35 1.56 -5.89 4.57
CA LEU A 35 1.76 -5.23 5.85
C LEU A 35 2.91 -4.23 5.73
N PHE A 36 2.58 -2.94 5.74
CA PHE A 36 3.55 -1.86 5.69
C PHE A 36 3.89 -1.38 7.11
N ASP A 37 5.18 -1.15 7.33
CA ASP A 37 5.76 -0.50 8.50
C ASP A 37 5.15 -0.96 9.84
N PRO A 38 5.32 -2.25 10.21
CA PRO A 38 4.82 -2.75 11.49
C PRO A 38 5.61 -2.15 12.66
N GLY A 39 5.19 -0.97 13.15
CA GLY A 39 5.72 -0.34 14.35
C GLY A 39 5.32 -1.09 15.62
N GLU A 40 5.81 -0.60 16.77
CA GLU A 40 5.47 -1.20 18.05
C GLU A 40 3.94 -1.26 18.25
N GLY A 41 3.44 -2.35 18.81
CA GLY A 41 2.02 -2.54 19.08
C GLY A 41 1.21 -3.05 17.89
N THR A 42 1.75 -3.11 16.67
CA THR A 42 1.03 -3.58 15.46
C THR A 42 0.35 -4.93 15.68
N GLN A 43 0.99 -5.89 16.34
CA GLN A 43 0.38 -7.19 16.63
C GLN A 43 -0.90 -7.07 17.46
N ARG A 44 -0.93 -6.17 18.45
CA ARG A 44 -2.12 -5.91 19.26
C ARG A 44 -3.21 -5.21 18.44
N GLN A 45 -2.83 -4.24 17.63
CA GLN A 45 -3.74 -3.51 16.73
C GLN A 45 -4.39 -4.46 15.70
N MET A 46 -3.68 -5.45 15.19
CA MET A 46 -4.25 -6.49 14.33
C MET A 46 -5.41 -7.23 15.00
N LEU A 47 -5.31 -7.54 16.31
CA LEU A 47 -6.41 -8.17 17.05
C LEU A 47 -7.65 -7.25 17.09
N HIS A 48 -7.47 -5.97 17.36
CA HIS A 48 -8.56 -4.99 17.38
C HIS A 48 -9.19 -4.79 15.99
N ALA A 49 -8.37 -4.78 14.94
CA ALA A 49 -8.82 -4.65 13.55
C ALA A 49 -9.33 -5.97 12.93
N ARG A 50 -9.34 -7.08 13.71
CA ARG A 50 -9.72 -8.42 13.24
C ARG A 50 -8.90 -8.89 12.02
N VAL A 51 -7.62 -8.60 12.06
CA VAL A 51 -6.62 -9.04 11.09
C VAL A 51 -5.84 -10.21 11.69
N SER A 52 -5.63 -11.27 10.93
CA SER A 52 -4.85 -12.44 11.34
C SER A 52 -3.47 -12.47 10.67
N ALA A 53 -2.55 -13.31 11.20
CA ALA A 53 -1.27 -13.53 10.53
C ALA A 53 -1.43 -14.21 9.15
N HIS A 54 -2.52 -14.94 8.93
CA HIS A 54 -2.84 -15.57 7.64
C HIS A 54 -3.22 -14.54 6.55
N ASP A 55 -3.56 -13.32 6.93
CA ASP A 55 -3.83 -12.26 5.96
C ASP A 55 -2.53 -11.67 5.36
N ILE A 56 -1.35 -11.95 5.96
CA ILE A 56 -0.08 -11.32 5.57
C ILE A 56 0.63 -12.20 4.54
N THR A 57 0.88 -11.67 3.35
CA THR A 57 1.71 -12.31 2.31
C THR A 57 2.99 -11.51 2.04
N TRP A 58 2.99 -10.21 2.38
CA TRP A 58 4.15 -9.33 2.32
C TRP A 58 4.30 -8.54 3.60
N ILE A 59 5.54 -8.39 4.07
CA ILE A 59 5.96 -7.39 5.06
C ILE A 59 6.84 -6.40 4.31
N CYS A 60 6.45 -5.13 4.30
CA CYS A 60 7.15 -4.07 3.57
C CYS A 60 7.61 -3.02 4.58
N VAL A 61 8.90 -2.97 4.86
CA VAL A 61 9.50 -1.94 5.74
C VAL A 61 10.09 -0.85 4.87
N THR A 62 9.64 0.39 5.07
CA THR A 62 10.15 1.54 4.31
C THR A 62 11.56 1.91 4.75
N HIS A 63 11.80 1.90 6.06
CA HIS A 63 13.11 2.18 6.67
C HIS A 63 13.15 1.66 8.13
N PHE A 64 14.31 1.74 8.78
CA PHE A 64 14.52 1.13 10.10
C PHE A 64 14.52 2.13 11.27
N HIS A 65 13.68 3.18 11.24
CA HIS A 65 13.29 3.85 12.47
C HIS A 65 12.34 2.98 13.30
N GLY A 66 12.35 3.15 14.62
CA GLY A 66 11.65 2.23 15.52
C GLY A 66 10.14 2.17 15.33
N ASP A 67 9.53 3.31 15.05
CA ASP A 67 8.09 3.44 14.82
C ASP A 67 7.59 2.77 13.53
N HIS A 68 8.52 2.34 12.65
CA HIS A 68 8.22 1.59 11.41
C HIS A 68 8.58 0.10 11.48
N CYS A 69 9.35 -0.35 12.48
CA CYS A 69 9.89 -1.71 12.45
C CYS A 69 9.86 -2.48 13.78
N LEU A 70 9.67 -1.82 14.93
CA LEU A 70 9.74 -2.50 16.23
C LEU A 70 8.59 -3.50 16.48
N GLY A 71 7.55 -3.52 15.68
CA GLY A 71 6.51 -4.54 15.69
C GLY A 71 6.88 -5.83 14.95
N VAL A 72 7.91 -5.81 14.08
CA VAL A 72 8.37 -6.98 13.30
C VAL A 72 8.56 -8.23 14.16
N PRO A 73 9.21 -8.18 15.35
CA PRO A 73 9.38 -9.37 16.20
C PRO A 73 8.05 -10.06 16.53
N GLY A 74 7.05 -9.27 16.91
CA GLY A 74 5.72 -9.81 17.26
C GLY A 74 5.00 -10.41 16.05
N ILE A 75 5.14 -9.82 14.87
CA ILE A 75 4.53 -10.31 13.64
C ILE A 75 5.17 -11.63 13.20
N VAL A 76 6.51 -11.72 13.19
CA VAL A 76 7.24 -12.95 12.81
C VAL A 76 6.88 -14.10 13.74
N GLN A 77 6.87 -13.85 15.05
CA GLN A 77 6.46 -14.88 16.04
C GLN A 77 5.00 -15.30 15.85
N ARG A 78 4.12 -14.36 15.52
CA ARG A 78 2.71 -14.64 15.27
C ARG A 78 2.50 -15.48 14.02
N ILE A 79 3.25 -15.23 12.94
CA ILE A 79 3.26 -16.04 11.72
C ILE A 79 3.66 -17.48 12.04
N ALA A 80 4.75 -17.68 12.80
CA ALA A 80 5.21 -19.00 13.21
C ALA A 80 4.20 -19.72 14.13
N ARG A 81 3.69 -19.01 15.15
CA ARG A 81 2.77 -19.58 16.15
C ARG A 81 1.42 -19.98 15.56
N ASP A 82 0.86 -19.14 14.69
CA ASP A 82 -0.46 -19.39 14.09
C ASP A 82 -0.38 -20.43 12.95
N GLY A 83 0.81 -20.96 12.65
CA GLY A 83 1.01 -22.00 11.65
C GLY A 83 0.70 -21.53 10.21
N VAL A 84 1.09 -20.31 9.87
CA VAL A 84 0.96 -19.80 8.50
C VAL A 84 1.79 -20.68 7.56
N THR A 85 1.16 -21.25 6.55
CA THR A 85 1.78 -22.23 5.64
C THR A 85 2.15 -21.64 4.27
N HIS A 86 1.53 -20.52 3.88
CA HIS A 86 1.90 -19.85 2.64
C HIS A 86 3.17 -19.04 2.83
N GLN A 87 3.87 -18.79 1.71
CA GLN A 87 5.09 -17.99 1.70
C GLN A 87 4.78 -16.53 2.05
N VAL A 88 5.52 -15.95 2.98
CA VAL A 88 5.52 -14.52 3.27
C VAL A 88 6.81 -13.90 2.74
N GLN A 89 6.70 -12.82 1.98
CA GLN A 89 7.86 -12.08 1.48
C GLN A 89 8.16 -10.90 2.42
N ALA A 90 9.42 -10.56 2.63
CA ALA A 90 9.82 -9.41 3.44
C ALA A 90 10.70 -8.46 2.64
N ALA A 91 10.12 -7.34 2.19
CA ALA A 91 10.83 -6.27 1.48
C ALA A 91 11.29 -5.20 2.48
N TYR A 92 12.57 -4.85 2.43
CA TYR A 92 13.18 -3.86 3.32
C TYR A 92 14.47 -3.28 2.70
N PRO A 93 14.92 -2.05 3.09
CA PRO A 93 16.18 -1.49 2.59
C PRO A 93 17.37 -2.41 2.85
N ALA A 94 18.17 -2.70 1.83
CA ALA A 94 19.29 -3.63 1.93
C ALA A 94 20.34 -3.20 2.97
N SER A 95 20.56 -1.90 3.15
CA SER A 95 21.44 -1.36 4.21
C SER A 95 20.99 -1.72 5.63
N GLY A 96 19.70 -2.03 5.79
CA GLY A 96 19.09 -2.39 7.06
C GLY A 96 19.04 -3.89 7.36
N GLU A 97 19.71 -4.75 6.59
CA GLU A 97 19.71 -6.21 6.78
C GLU A 97 20.09 -6.64 8.21
N THR A 98 21.04 -5.93 8.81
CA THR A 98 21.43 -6.18 10.21
C THR A 98 20.29 -5.90 11.20
N TYR A 99 19.51 -4.85 10.96
CA TYR A 99 18.35 -4.53 11.79
C TYR A 99 17.23 -5.56 11.57
N TRP A 100 16.95 -5.95 10.33
CA TRP A 100 15.98 -6.99 10.01
C TRP A 100 16.31 -8.29 10.75
N ARG A 101 17.54 -8.78 10.67
CA ARG A 101 17.96 -10.01 11.36
C ARG A 101 17.82 -9.92 12.89
N ARG A 102 18.19 -8.78 13.49
CA ARG A 102 18.03 -8.54 14.92
C ARG A 102 16.56 -8.54 15.35
N LEU A 103 15.69 -7.90 14.57
CA LEU A 103 14.26 -7.85 14.82
C LEU A 103 13.63 -9.24 14.68
N ARG A 104 13.96 -9.98 13.62
CA ARG A 104 13.48 -11.33 13.38
C ARG A 104 13.82 -12.28 14.54
N HIS A 105 14.98 -12.14 15.13
CA HIS A 105 15.51 -12.99 16.21
C HIS A 105 15.62 -12.24 17.54
N ALA A 106 14.75 -11.27 17.80
CA ALA A 106 14.82 -10.44 19.01
C ALA A 106 14.48 -11.21 20.31
N SER A 107 13.91 -12.41 20.22
CA SER A 107 13.60 -13.25 21.38
C SER A 107 13.72 -14.73 21.04
N ALA A 108 13.73 -15.58 22.08
CA ALA A 108 13.78 -17.03 21.91
C ALA A 108 12.39 -17.56 21.48
N PHE A 109 12.30 -18.15 20.31
CA PHE A 109 11.13 -18.89 19.82
C PHE A 109 11.55 -19.88 18.73
N ALA A 110 10.70 -20.86 18.45
CA ALA A 110 10.89 -21.75 17.31
C ALA A 110 10.45 -21.02 16.02
N ASP A 111 11.40 -20.51 15.24
CA ASP A 111 11.10 -19.87 13.95
C ASP A 111 10.76 -20.93 12.90
N THR A 112 9.47 -21.20 12.78
CA THR A 112 8.89 -22.03 11.71
C THR A 112 8.27 -21.17 10.63
N SER A 113 8.52 -19.85 10.64
CA SER A 113 7.96 -18.93 9.67
C SER A 113 8.51 -19.18 8.26
N VAL A 114 7.64 -19.08 7.27
CA VAL A 114 7.96 -19.24 5.85
C VAL A 114 8.29 -17.87 5.22
N ILE A 115 9.19 -17.12 5.86
CA ILE A 115 9.55 -15.75 5.43
C ILE A 115 10.76 -15.78 4.50
N THR A 116 10.58 -15.27 3.26
CA THR A 116 11.65 -15.04 2.27
C THR A 116 12.02 -13.56 2.25
N GLU A 117 13.28 -13.28 2.47
CA GLU A 117 13.83 -11.94 2.45
C GLU A 117 13.98 -11.40 1.03
N ARG A 118 13.58 -10.15 0.82
CA ARG A 118 13.61 -9.41 -0.45
C ARG A 118 14.25 -8.03 -0.22
N PRO A 119 15.55 -7.96 0.03
CA PRO A 119 16.22 -6.67 0.25
C PRO A 119 16.08 -5.77 -0.99
N VAL A 120 15.76 -4.52 -0.74
CA VAL A 120 15.55 -3.47 -1.76
C VAL A 120 16.81 -2.62 -1.85
N SER A 121 17.26 -2.34 -3.06
CA SER A 121 18.41 -1.46 -3.32
C SER A 121 18.31 -0.76 -4.67
N GLY A 122 19.12 0.31 -4.84
CA GLY A 122 19.17 1.04 -6.09
C GLY A 122 17.97 1.96 -6.35
N SER A 123 17.83 2.44 -7.58
CA SER A 123 16.86 3.47 -7.95
C SER A 123 15.43 2.96 -8.13
N VAL A 124 15.28 1.70 -8.52
CA VAL A 124 13.98 1.02 -8.71
C VAL A 124 14.18 -0.47 -8.48
N THR A 125 13.35 -1.07 -7.64
CA THR A 125 13.27 -2.52 -7.48
C THR A 125 11.82 -2.96 -7.68
N THR A 126 11.60 -4.03 -8.44
CA THR A 126 10.26 -4.57 -8.71
C THR A 126 10.18 -6.03 -8.32
N PHE A 127 9.02 -6.43 -7.81
CA PHE A 127 8.70 -7.82 -7.46
C PHE A 127 7.37 -8.23 -8.07
N ASP A 128 7.29 -9.45 -8.53
CA ASP A 128 6.02 -10.12 -8.81
C ASP A 128 5.34 -10.45 -7.46
N ALA A 129 4.18 -9.86 -7.23
CA ALA A 129 3.37 -10.07 -6.03
C ALA A 129 1.98 -10.65 -6.37
N GLY A 130 1.95 -11.57 -7.33
CA GLY A 130 0.75 -12.26 -7.78
C GLY A 130 -0.12 -11.39 -8.68
N PRO A 131 -1.28 -10.86 -8.20
CA PRO A 131 -2.16 -10.05 -9.04
C PRO A 131 -1.60 -8.64 -9.33
N VAL A 132 -0.51 -8.25 -8.67
CA VAL A 132 0.10 -6.93 -8.81
C VAL A 132 1.62 -7.02 -8.93
N THR A 133 2.21 -5.99 -9.51
CA THR A 133 3.65 -5.71 -9.41
C THR A 133 3.88 -4.78 -8.23
N LEU A 134 4.78 -5.15 -7.32
CA LEU A 134 5.24 -4.29 -6.23
C LEU A 134 6.54 -3.59 -6.65
N THR A 135 6.50 -2.26 -6.73
CA THR A 135 7.65 -1.42 -7.08
C THR A 135 8.10 -0.63 -5.87
N ALA A 136 9.40 -0.63 -5.58
CA ALA A 136 10.03 0.20 -4.57
C ALA A 136 10.93 1.26 -5.20
N ARG A 137 10.87 2.51 -4.68
CA ARG A 137 11.73 3.64 -5.08
C ARG A 137 12.29 4.36 -3.86
N PRO A 138 13.55 4.83 -3.90
CA PRO A 138 14.15 5.55 -2.77
C PRO A 138 13.45 6.88 -2.53
N LEU A 139 13.31 7.24 -1.27
CA LEU A 139 12.76 8.50 -0.80
C LEU A 139 13.86 9.40 -0.20
N SER A 140 13.52 10.64 0.13
CA SER A 140 14.46 11.63 0.67
C SER A 140 14.33 11.73 2.18
N HIS A 141 15.00 10.85 2.91
CA HIS A 141 14.98 10.80 4.37
C HIS A 141 16.40 10.68 4.93
N PRO A 142 16.68 11.06 6.21
CA PRO A 142 18.04 10.96 6.81
C PRO A 142 18.63 9.54 6.83
N VAL A 143 17.78 8.51 6.92
CA VAL A 143 18.16 7.10 6.74
C VAL A 143 17.64 6.60 5.40
N GLU A 144 18.24 5.53 4.85
CA GLU A 144 17.75 4.93 3.60
C GLU A 144 16.28 4.52 3.75
N SER A 145 15.42 5.10 2.93
CA SER A 145 13.98 4.90 2.94
C SER A 145 13.46 4.64 1.53
N TYR A 146 12.46 3.77 1.41
CA TYR A 146 11.78 3.45 0.16
C TYR A 146 10.27 3.62 0.30
N GLY A 147 9.65 4.22 -0.71
CA GLY A 147 8.22 4.13 -0.91
C GLY A 147 7.88 2.95 -1.80
N TYR A 148 6.66 2.45 -1.68
CA TYR A 148 6.15 1.29 -2.41
C TYR A 148 4.95 1.66 -3.27
N ARG A 149 4.84 0.99 -4.43
CA ARG A 149 3.69 1.11 -5.33
C ARG A 149 3.25 -0.27 -5.79
N LEU A 150 1.95 -0.49 -5.81
CA LEU A 150 1.29 -1.67 -6.36
C LEU A 150 0.58 -1.28 -7.65
N ASP A 151 0.84 -2.02 -8.72
CA ASP A 151 0.17 -1.85 -10.01
C ASP A 151 -0.45 -3.19 -10.44
N GLU A 152 -1.77 -3.21 -10.58
CA GLU A 152 -2.48 -4.29 -11.27
C GLU A 152 -2.31 -4.12 -12.78
N PRO A 153 -2.02 -5.16 -13.55
CA PRO A 153 -2.00 -5.06 -15.01
C PRO A 153 -3.41 -4.74 -15.55
N ASP A 154 -3.44 -4.06 -16.68
CA ASP A 154 -4.70 -3.86 -17.41
C ASP A 154 -5.32 -5.20 -17.75
N GLY A 155 -6.64 -5.26 -17.73
CA GLY A 155 -7.42 -6.45 -18.00
C GLY A 155 -8.61 -6.16 -18.91
N HIS A 156 -9.56 -7.07 -18.89
CA HIS A 156 -10.79 -6.94 -19.66
C HIS A 156 -12.02 -7.14 -18.77
N ARG A 157 -13.05 -6.33 -18.99
CA ARG A 157 -14.38 -6.52 -18.43
C ARG A 157 -15.24 -7.26 -19.45
N MET A 158 -15.63 -8.49 -19.11
CA MET A 158 -16.50 -9.27 -19.99
C MET A 158 -17.90 -8.66 -20.09
N ILE A 159 -18.48 -8.66 -21.30
CA ILE A 159 -19.82 -8.13 -21.58
C ILE A 159 -20.77 -9.31 -21.71
N PRO A 160 -21.67 -9.55 -20.71
CA PRO A 160 -22.49 -10.74 -20.66
C PRO A 160 -23.41 -10.94 -21.89
N SER A 161 -23.94 -9.84 -22.46
CA SER A 161 -24.77 -9.90 -23.67
C SER A 161 -23.97 -10.41 -24.86
N LEU A 162 -22.78 -9.93 -25.11
CA LEU A 162 -21.95 -10.36 -26.24
C LEU A 162 -21.46 -11.80 -26.07
N LEU A 163 -21.17 -12.24 -24.85
CA LEU A 163 -20.87 -13.64 -24.56
C LEU A 163 -22.07 -14.54 -24.87
N ALA A 164 -23.27 -14.12 -24.46
CA ALA A 164 -24.49 -14.88 -24.69
C ALA A 164 -24.83 -15.00 -26.20
N GLU A 165 -24.69 -13.92 -26.97
CA GLU A 165 -24.86 -13.90 -28.43
C GLU A 165 -23.93 -14.87 -29.15
N ARG A 166 -22.72 -15.06 -28.65
CA ARG A 166 -21.72 -16.00 -29.19
C ARG A 166 -21.83 -17.40 -28.58
N GLY A 167 -22.76 -17.64 -27.66
CA GLY A 167 -22.96 -18.92 -26.98
C GLY A 167 -21.84 -19.31 -26.01
N ILE A 168 -20.97 -18.35 -25.60
CA ILE A 168 -19.86 -18.58 -24.71
C ILE A 168 -20.34 -18.54 -23.25
N ARG A 169 -20.15 -19.64 -22.51
CA ARG A 169 -20.68 -19.81 -21.14
C ARG A 169 -19.71 -20.62 -20.27
N GLY A 170 -19.85 -20.46 -18.95
CA GLY A 170 -19.15 -21.26 -17.97
C GLY A 170 -17.62 -21.23 -18.13
N PRO A 171 -16.93 -22.39 -18.16
CA PRO A 171 -15.48 -22.46 -18.24
C PRO A 171 -14.87 -21.78 -19.46
N SER A 172 -15.59 -21.72 -20.59
CA SER A 172 -15.12 -21.09 -21.83
C SER A 172 -14.91 -19.58 -21.68
N ILE A 173 -15.61 -18.92 -20.73
CA ILE A 173 -15.37 -17.50 -20.41
C ILE A 173 -13.96 -17.35 -19.80
N GLY A 174 -13.63 -18.20 -18.84
CA GLY A 174 -12.29 -18.19 -18.22
C GLY A 174 -11.17 -18.57 -19.21
N GLU A 175 -11.46 -19.46 -20.16
CA GLU A 175 -10.53 -19.77 -21.24
C GLU A 175 -10.31 -18.56 -22.14
N LEU A 176 -11.38 -17.90 -22.60
CA LEU A 176 -11.29 -16.69 -23.41
C LEU A 176 -10.47 -15.58 -22.72
N GLN A 177 -10.70 -15.37 -21.42
CA GLN A 177 -9.92 -14.40 -20.64
C GLN A 177 -8.43 -14.74 -20.56
N ARG A 178 -8.09 -16.03 -20.46
CA ARG A 178 -6.70 -16.48 -20.27
C ARG A 178 -5.92 -16.58 -21.60
N THR A 179 -6.58 -17.03 -22.67
CA THR A 179 -5.92 -17.34 -23.95
C THR A 179 -6.13 -16.26 -25.02
N GLY A 180 -7.07 -15.33 -24.78
CA GLY A 180 -7.47 -14.30 -25.74
C GLY A 180 -8.41 -14.80 -26.85
N THR A 181 -8.62 -16.13 -26.97
CA THR A 181 -9.49 -16.73 -28.00
C THR A 181 -10.16 -18.01 -27.50
N VAL A 182 -11.36 -18.30 -28.02
CA VAL A 182 -12.10 -19.54 -27.76
C VAL A 182 -12.92 -19.93 -28.97
N THR A 183 -13.19 -21.23 -29.17
CA THR A 183 -14.11 -21.68 -30.21
C THR A 183 -15.52 -21.73 -29.66
N ALA A 184 -16.42 -20.99 -30.28
CA ALA A 184 -17.85 -20.99 -29.97
C ALA A 184 -18.53 -22.33 -30.38
N PRO A 185 -19.73 -22.64 -29.85
CA PRO A 185 -20.42 -23.89 -30.16
C PRO A 185 -20.73 -24.13 -31.66
N ASP A 186 -20.80 -23.07 -32.45
CA ASP A 186 -21.01 -23.12 -33.91
C ASP A 186 -19.72 -23.34 -34.73
N GLY A 187 -18.57 -23.49 -34.02
CA GLY A 187 -17.24 -23.64 -34.63
C GLY A 187 -16.51 -22.35 -34.92
N THR A 188 -17.12 -21.19 -34.65
CA THR A 188 -16.49 -19.88 -34.91
C THR A 188 -15.42 -19.57 -33.83
N ALA A 189 -14.25 -19.06 -34.23
CA ALA A 189 -13.28 -18.55 -33.33
C ALA A 189 -13.69 -17.14 -32.84
N VAL A 190 -13.79 -16.96 -31.53
CA VAL A 190 -14.17 -15.69 -30.88
C VAL A 190 -12.97 -15.14 -30.12
N ARG A 191 -12.65 -13.88 -30.36
CA ARG A 191 -11.57 -13.17 -29.67
C ARG A 191 -12.07 -12.42 -28.43
N LEU A 192 -11.18 -12.19 -27.47
CA LEU A 192 -11.49 -11.52 -26.21
C LEU A 192 -12.13 -10.13 -26.43
N GLU A 193 -11.59 -9.36 -27.37
CA GLU A 193 -12.03 -7.99 -27.69
C GLU A 193 -13.46 -7.95 -28.25
N GLU A 194 -13.95 -9.08 -28.80
CA GLU A 194 -15.31 -9.16 -29.34
C GLU A 194 -16.39 -9.33 -28.25
N CYS A 195 -15.99 -9.75 -27.04
CA CYS A 195 -16.88 -10.01 -25.92
C CYS A 195 -16.52 -9.26 -24.65
N SER A 196 -15.63 -8.29 -24.73
CA SER A 196 -15.12 -7.55 -23.58
C SER A 196 -14.75 -6.12 -23.96
N GLU A 197 -14.56 -5.29 -22.93
CA GLU A 197 -13.95 -3.98 -23.06
C GLU A 197 -12.70 -3.88 -22.18
N PRO A 198 -11.70 -3.06 -22.56
CA PRO A 198 -10.52 -2.82 -21.73
C PRO A 198 -10.92 -2.31 -20.35
N ARG A 199 -10.30 -2.85 -19.32
CA ARG A 199 -10.42 -2.41 -17.92
C ARG A 199 -9.04 -2.03 -17.42
N PRO A 200 -8.78 -0.75 -17.20
CA PRO A 200 -7.52 -0.32 -16.59
C PRO A 200 -7.31 -0.99 -15.24
N GLY A 201 -6.09 -1.46 -14.99
CA GLY A 201 -5.67 -1.98 -13.70
C GLY A 201 -5.75 -0.91 -12.62
N GLN A 202 -6.02 -1.32 -11.38
CA GLN A 202 -5.96 -0.42 -10.23
C GLN A 202 -4.56 -0.34 -9.65
N SER A 203 -4.27 0.75 -8.92
CA SER A 203 -2.97 0.94 -8.29
C SER A 203 -3.08 1.64 -6.94
N ALA A 204 -2.10 1.37 -6.07
CA ALA A 204 -1.96 2.02 -4.79
C ALA A 204 -0.49 2.38 -4.53
N ALA A 205 -0.24 3.49 -3.83
CA ALA A 205 1.10 3.86 -3.38
C ALA A 205 1.12 4.08 -1.86
N PHE A 206 2.25 3.71 -1.26
CA PHE A 206 2.55 3.87 0.15
C PHE A 206 3.87 4.64 0.29
N ILE A 207 3.79 5.86 0.81
CA ILE A 207 4.91 6.82 0.89
C ILE A 207 5.01 7.31 2.32
N MET A 208 6.03 6.84 3.05
CA MET A 208 6.33 7.28 4.40
C MET A 208 7.67 8.02 4.42
N ASP A 209 7.91 8.72 5.46
CA ASP A 209 9.10 9.47 5.85
C ASP A 209 9.96 9.96 4.67
N THR A 210 9.61 11.16 4.20
CA THR A 210 10.30 11.78 3.07
C THR A 210 10.16 13.29 3.05
N ARG A 211 11.15 13.99 2.53
CA ARG A 211 10.99 15.32 1.97
C ARG A 211 10.32 15.23 0.62
N LEU A 212 9.83 16.35 0.08
CA LEU A 212 9.43 16.39 -1.32
C LEU A 212 10.58 15.94 -2.22
N CYS A 213 10.33 14.94 -3.05
CA CYS A 213 11.31 14.41 -3.99
C CYS A 213 10.60 13.81 -5.22
N ASP A 214 11.32 13.71 -6.34
CA ASP A 214 10.76 13.24 -7.61
C ASP A 214 10.19 11.82 -7.52
N ASN A 215 10.79 10.95 -6.71
CA ASN A 215 10.29 9.60 -6.53
C ASN A 215 8.95 9.54 -5.76
N ALA A 216 8.66 10.48 -4.87
CA ALA A 216 7.34 10.57 -4.24
C ALA A 216 6.26 10.87 -5.29
N PHE A 217 6.51 11.81 -6.21
CA PHE A 217 5.62 12.08 -7.34
C PHE A 217 5.50 10.89 -8.29
N ALA A 218 6.62 10.23 -8.62
CA ALA A 218 6.62 9.07 -9.50
C ALA A 218 5.84 7.87 -8.94
N LEU A 219 5.92 7.63 -7.62
CA LEU A 219 5.13 6.59 -6.95
C LEU A 219 3.64 6.93 -6.94
N ALA A 220 3.30 8.18 -6.71
CA ALA A 220 1.92 8.66 -6.59
C ALA A 220 1.20 8.83 -7.94
N ALA A 221 1.92 8.75 -9.08
CA ALA A 221 1.36 9.07 -10.40
C ALA A 221 0.15 8.20 -10.76
N GLY A 222 -1.04 8.82 -10.89
CA GLY A 222 -2.28 8.20 -11.37
C GLY A 222 -2.80 7.04 -10.51
N VAL A 223 -2.41 6.93 -9.23
CA VAL A 223 -2.87 5.83 -8.37
C VAL A 223 -4.33 6.02 -7.92
N ASP A 224 -5.03 4.92 -7.70
CA ASP A 224 -6.37 4.97 -7.12
C ASP A 224 -6.34 5.32 -5.63
N LEU A 225 -5.34 4.81 -4.89
CA LEU A 225 -5.15 5.08 -3.47
C LEU A 225 -3.71 5.54 -3.21
N LEU A 226 -3.54 6.75 -2.68
CA LEU A 226 -2.27 7.25 -2.16
C LEU A 226 -2.32 7.30 -0.64
N VAL A 227 -1.48 6.52 0.02
CA VAL A 227 -1.24 6.59 1.47
C VAL A 227 0.10 7.31 1.67
N ILE A 228 0.09 8.45 2.32
CA ILE A 228 1.28 9.28 2.43
C ILE A 228 1.38 9.95 3.80
N GLU A 229 2.61 10.08 4.29
CA GLU A 229 2.88 10.84 5.49
C GLU A 229 2.44 12.30 5.38
N SER A 230 2.00 12.84 6.50
CA SER A 230 1.66 14.25 6.67
C SER A 230 1.99 14.67 8.11
N THR A 231 3.25 14.48 8.47
CA THR A 231 3.71 14.55 9.87
C THR A 231 3.48 15.92 10.48
N PHE A 232 3.55 16.99 9.67
CA PHE A 232 3.44 18.38 10.14
C PHE A 232 2.36 19.18 9.40
N LEU A 233 1.93 20.26 10.02
CA LEU A 233 1.20 21.35 9.36
C LEU A 233 2.19 22.37 8.75
N SER A 234 1.74 23.16 7.79
CA SER A 234 2.56 24.12 7.04
C SER A 234 3.26 25.15 7.93
N GLY A 235 2.66 25.51 9.06
CA GLY A 235 3.28 26.39 10.06
C GLY A 235 4.60 25.84 10.64
N GLU A 236 4.86 24.54 10.52
CA GLU A 236 6.06 23.86 10.99
C GLU A 236 6.90 23.27 9.84
N SER A 237 6.80 23.85 8.63
CA SER A 237 7.50 23.39 7.43
C SER A 237 9.03 23.34 7.59
N ALA A 238 9.60 24.23 8.40
CA ALA A 238 11.02 24.20 8.73
C ALA A 238 11.41 22.93 9.50
N LEU A 239 10.61 22.53 10.48
CA LEU A 239 10.79 21.27 11.22
C LEU A 239 10.59 20.06 10.32
N ALA A 240 9.54 20.06 9.48
CA ALA A 240 9.31 19.02 8.50
C ALA A 240 10.56 18.80 7.62
N SER A 241 11.11 19.88 7.05
CA SER A 241 12.33 19.81 6.25
C SER A 241 13.54 19.32 7.04
N GLN A 242 13.73 19.78 8.27
CA GLN A 242 14.83 19.40 9.14
C GLN A 242 14.83 17.90 9.43
N TYR A 243 13.67 17.35 9.81
CA TYR A 243 13.53 15.93 10.18
C TYR A 243 13.28 15.00 8.99
N GLY A 244 13.10 15.53 7.78
CA GLY A 244 12.92 14.73 6.57
C GLY A 244 11.49 14.26 6.37
N HIS A 245 10.52 15.12 6.67
CA HIS A 245 9.08 14.86 6.59
C HIS A 245 8.33 15.84 5.70
N LEU A 246 7.07 15.53 5.43
CA LEU A 246 6.12 16.36 4.71
C LEU A 246 5.19 17.12 5.66
N THR A 247 4.65 18.23 5.14
CA THR A 247 3.43 18.85 5.68
C THR A 247 2.20 18.31 4.95
N ALA A 248 1.02 18.48 5.54
CA ALA A 248 -0.26 18.09 4.93
C ALA A 248 -0.47 18.75 3.54
N ALA A 249 -0.12 20.04 3.39
CA ALA A 249 -0.16 20.73 2.10
C ALA A 249 0.81 20.11 1.08
N GLN A 250 2.00 19.67 1.50
CA GLN A 250 2.94 18.99 0.62
C GLN A 250 2.46 17.60 0.20
N ALA A 251 1.83 16.85 1.11
CA ALA A 251 1.18 15.58 0.80
C ALA A 251 0.06 15.76 -0.25
N GLY A 252 -0.80 16.77 -0.07
CA GLY A 252 -1.80 17.15 -1.07
C GLY A 252 -1.18 17.53 -2.43
N ARG A 253 -0.07 18.28 -2.41
CA ARG A 253 0.68 18.62 -3.64
C ARG A 253 1.22 17.37 -4.34
N VAL A 254 1.74 16.38 -3.63
CA VAL A 254 2.16 15.10 -4.24
C VAL A 254 0.97 14.42 -4.90
N ALA A 255 -0.17 14.35 -4.23
CA ALA A 255 -1.41 13.77 -4.77
C ALA A 255 -1.88 14.47 -6.05
N ALA A 256 -1.87 15.81 -6.07
CA ALA A 256 -2.35 16.61 -7.18
C ALA A 256 -1.43 16.61 -8.42
N GLN A 257 -0.11 16.69 -8.20
CA GLN A 257 0.86 16.83 -9.28
C GLN A 257 1.27 15.49 -9.93
N ALA A 258 0.92 14.39 -9.32
CA ALA A 258 1.15 13.06 -9.86
C ALA A 258 0.48 12.81 -11.24
N GLY A 259 -0.43 13.70 -11.69
CA GLY A 259 -1.10 13.63 -12.99
C GLY A 259 -0.57 14.60 -14.07
N ARG A 260 0.47 15.42 -13.78
CA ARG A 260 0.90 16.49 -14.72
C ARG A 260 1.81 16.04 -15.86
N VAL A 261 2.36 14.83 -15.83
CA VAL A 261 3.33 14.34 -16.86
C VAL A 261 2.66 13.51 -17.96
N ALA A 262 1.44 13.05 -17.76
CA ALA A 262 0.60 12.42 -18.77
C ALA A 262 -0.83 12.90 -18.57
N ALA A 263 -1.69 12.86 -19.59
CA ALA A 263 -3.10 13.24 -19.54
C ALA A 263 -3.97 12.43 -18.53
N GLU A 264 -3.34 11.91 -17.50
CA GLU A 264 -3.95 11.13 -16.43
C GLU A 264 -4.19 12.03 -15.21
N SER A 265 -5.34 11.87 -14.60
CA SER A 265 -5.69 12.53 -13.34
C SER A 265 -4.72 12.13 -12.22
N GLY A 266 -4.46 13.00 -11.24
CA GLY A 266 -3.72 12.69 -10.02
C GLY A 266 -4.31 11.50 -9.23
N ALA A 267 -3.83 11.27 -8.03
CA ALA A 267 -4.40 10.25 -7.14
C ALA A 267 -5.93 10.43 -7.00
N ARG A 268 -6.68 9.33 -6.93
CA ARG A 268 -8.15 9.42 -6.79
C ARG A 268 -8.58 9.61 -5.33
N ARG A 269 -7.86 8.96 -4.40
CA ARG A 269 -8.03 9.11 -2.96
C ARG A 269 -6.68 9.31 -2.30
N LEU A 270 -6.59 10.35 -1.48
CA LEU A 270 -5.45 10.68 -0.65
C LEU A 270 -5.75 10.29 0.80
N VAL A 271 -4.89 9.48 1.40
CA VAL A 271 -4.93 9.11 2.82
C VAL A 271 -3.75 9.75 3.53
N LEU A 272 -4.02 10.74 4.37
CA LEU A 272 -3.05 11.40 5.22
C LEU A 272 -2.83 10.60 6.49
N THR A 273 -1.59 10.39 6.88
CA THR A 273 -1.24 9.59 8.06
C THR A 273 0.12 10.00 8.64
N HIS A 274 0.68 9.24 9.58
CA HIS A 274 1.98 9.50 10.20
C HIS A 274 2.03 10.85 10.92
N LEU A 275 1.03 11.09 11.78
CA LEU A 275 0.85 12.40 12.44
C LEU A 275 1.77 12.53 13.64
N SER A 276 2.46 13.68 13.78
CA SER A 276 3.24 13.97 14.99
C SER A 276 2.35 13.96 16.24
N GLU A 277 2.91 13.51 17.35
CA GLU A 277 2.29 13.52 18.68
C GLU A 277 1.92 14.93 19.17
N ARG A 278 2.45 15.98 18.52
CA ARG A 278 2.15 17.40 18.80
C ARG A 278 0.71 17.78 18.52
N TYR A 279 0.07 17.02 17.61
CA TYR A 279 -1.29 17.29 17.16
C TYR A 279 -2.27 16.32 17.79
N ASP A 280 -3.35 16.87 18.32
CA ASP A 280 -4.45 16.08 18.87
C ASP A 280 -5.61 15.97 17.86
N THR A 281 -6.69 15.32 18.27
CA THR A 281 -7.90 15.14 17.46
C THR A 281 -8.53 16.46 17.03
N VAL A 282 -8.36 17.53 17.81
CA VAL A 282 -8.84 18.88 17.50
C VAL A 282 -8.13 19.51 16.29
N ASP A 283 -6.93 19.03 15.94
CA ASP A 283 -6.16 19.52 14.80
C ASP A 283 -6.54 18.82 13.49
N ALA A 284 -7.31 17.74 13.54
CA ALA A 284 -7.69 16.95 12.36
C ALA A 284 -8.26 17.80 11.19
N PRO A 285 -9.16 18.80 11.41
CA PRO A 285 -9.65 19.65 10.33
C PRO A 285 -8.54 20.42 9.60
N ARG A 286 -7.51 20.87 10.32
CA ARG A 286 -6.40 21.64 9.75
C ARG A 286 -5.58 20.82 8.73
N PHE A 287 -5.36 19.53 8.99
CA PHE A 287 -4.71 18.63 8.04
C PHE A 287 -5.51 18.49 6.75
N LEU A 288 -6.83 18.33 6.87
CA LEU A 288 -7.73 18.22 5.72
C LEU A 288 -7.79 19.53 4.93
N GLU A 289 -7.90 20.67 5.61
CA GLU A 289 -7.92 22.00 4.99
C GLU A 289 -6.61 22.28 4.21
N GLU A 290 -5.45 22.01 4.81
CA GLU A 290 -4.16 22.25 4.15
C GLU A 290 -3.96 21.34 2.92
N ALA A 291 -4.34 20.07 2.99
CA ALA A 291 -4.28 19.17 1.86
C ALA A 291 -5.27 19.57 0.76
N ALA A 292 -6.50 19.95 1.12
CA ALA A 292 -7.53 20.42 0.19
C ALA A 292 -7.15 21.74 -0.52
N GLY A 293 -6.27 22.53 0.08
CA GLY A 293 -5.71 23.70 -0.56
C GLY A 293 -4.82 23.39 -1.78
N THR A 294 -4.41 22.14 -1.95
CA THR A 294 -3.49 21.70 -3.02
C THR A 294 -3.99 20.50 -3.83
N PHE A 295 -5.00 19.79 -3.34
CA PHE A 295 -5.60 18.60 -3.97
C PHE A 295 -7.12 18.67 -3.86
N ASP A 296 -7.82 18.49 -4.97
CA ASP A 296 -9.28 18.60 -5.10
C ASP A 296 -10.02 17.24 -5.11
N GLY A 297 -9.28 16.13 -4.93
CA GLY A 297 -9.83 14.78 -4.89
C GLY A 297 -10.35 14.39 -3.50
N ASP A 298 -10.64 13.12 -3.33
CA ASP A 298 -11.12 12.55 -2.06
C ASP A 298 -9.98 12.46 -1.03
N ILE A 299 -10.11 13.16 0.10
CA ILE A 299 -9.11 13.22 1.17
C ILE A 299 -9.64 12.55 2.42
N VAL A 300 -8.87 11.63 2.96
CA VAL A 300 -9.15 10.93 4.22
C VAL A 300 -7.98 11.17 5.18
N LEU A 301 -8.26 11.67 6.37
CA LEU A 301 -7.31 11.61 7.48
C LEU A 301 -7.44 10.24 8.16
N ALA A 302 -6.37 9.47 8.19
CA ALA A 302 -6.39 8.13 8.77
C ALA A 302 -6.59 8.17 10.29
N HIS A 303 -7.40 7.24 10.77
CA HIS A 303 -7.54 6.93 12.19
C HIS A 303 -7.24 5.46 12.43
N ASP A 304 -6.66 5.15 13.59
CA ASP A 304 -6.41 3.77 13.99
C ASP A 304 -7.68 2.91 13.88
N LEU A 305 -7.51 1.68 13.42
CA LEU A 305 -8.54 0.65 13.25
C LEU A 305 -9.61 0.96 12.18
N THR A 306 -9.41 2.00 11.36
CA THR A 306 -10.31 2.26 10.23
C THR A 306 -9.98 1.38 9.02
N HIS A 307 -11.04 1.08 8.24
CA HIS A 307 -10.95 0.38 6.97
C HIS A 307 -11.27 1.37 5.85
N ILE A 308 -10.33 1.57 4.93
CA ILE A 308 -10.45 2.54 3.83
C ILE A 308 -10.45 1.76 2.51
N PRO A 309 -11.57 1.71 1.77
CA PRO A 309 -11.61 0.98 0.51
C PRO A 309 -10.78 1.65 -0.57
N VAL A 310 -10.13 0.86 -1.43
CA VAL A 310 -9.54 1.35 -2.67
C VAL A 310 -10.66 1.79 -3.61
N PRO A 311 -10.65 3.02 -4.14
CA PRO A 311 -11.70 3.51 -5.03
C PRO A 311 -11.82 2.64 -6.28
N ARG A 312 -13.04 2.23 -6.63
CA ARG A 312 -13.27 1.47 -7.87
C ARG A 312 -13.14 2.39 -9.08
N ARG A 313 -12.47 1.92 -10.12
CA ARG A 313 -12.57 2.55 -11.45
C ARG A 313 -13.93 2.22 -12.04
N THR A 314 -14.70 3.24 -12.30
CA THR A 314 -16.02 3.14 -12.96
C THR A 314 -15.86 3.07 -14.46
#